data_ca4108e40a6eb952642f9713bbd93976
#
_entry.id   ca4108e40a6eb952642f9713bbd93976
#
_cell.length_a   1.000
_cell.length_b   1.000
_cell.length_c   1.000
_cell.angle_alpha   90.00
_cell.angle_beta   90.00
_cell.angle_gamma   90.00
#
_symmetry.space_group_name_H-M   'P 1'
#
loop_
_entity.id
_entity.type
_entity.pdbx_description
1 polymer ?
#
loop_
_entity_poly.entity_id
_entity_poly.type
_entity_poly.pdbx_seq_one_letter_code
_entity_poly.pdbx_strand_id
1 'polypeptide(L)'
;MKKVLIHRKLTVAYLMFAILIVPIAAIAQTQVTMPKNKYKVQDDIKIGSQAATEVEKQFPILSDADATRYIERVGARLVTAIPTQFRQTSFDYRFKLVNASDINAFALPGGPMYVNRGMIEAARNEGEMAGVMAHEISHVALRHATAQQTKQGSLGNQIGMIGMILGGAILAGEAGA
;
A
#
# COMPACT_ATOMS: atom_id res chain seq x y z
N MET A 1 49.52 -23.13 36.42
CA MET A 1 48.36 -22.31 36.53
C MET A 1 48.37 -21.08 35.56
N LYS A 2 49.43 -20.26 35.46
CA LYS A 2 49.48 -19.05 34.60
C LYS A 2 49.26 -19.33 33.09
N LYS A 3 49.80 -20.44 32.52
CA LYS A 3 49.62 -20.77 31.09
C LYS A 3 48.16 -21.07 30.73
N VAL A 4 47.41 -21.79 31.56
CA VAL A 4 45.98 -22.11 31.34
C VAL A 4 45.14 -20.84 31.35
N LEU A 5 45.44 -19.89 32.20
CA LEU A 5 44.71 -18.61 32.31
C LEU A 5 44.94 -17.73 31.06
N ILE A 6 46.14 -17.73 30.49
CA ILE A 6 46.48 -16.99 29.27
C ILE A 6 45.73 -17.56 28.05
N HIS A 7 45.74 -18.91 27.89
CA HIS A 7 44.99 -19.55 26.79
C HIS A 7 43.50 -19.25 26.88
N ARG A 8 42.89 -19.28 28.06
CA ARG A 8 41.47 -18.97 28.28
C ARG A 8 41.15 -17.53 27.91
N LYS A 9 42.01 -16.56 28.23
CA LYS A 9 41.83 -15.14 27.84
C LYS A 9 41.96 -14.95 26.34
N LEU A 10 42.90 -15.61 25.67
CA LEU A 10 43.09 -15.57 24.24
C LEU A 10 41.91 -16.20 23.48
N THR A 11 41.38 -17.31 23.98
CA THR A 11 40.20 -17.96 23.38
C THR A 11 38.96 -17.09 23.49
N VAL A 12 38.73 -16.44 24.64
CA VAL A 12 37.62 -15.51 24.84
C VAL A 12 37.77 -14.28 23.93
N ALA A 13 38.96 -13.70 23.83
CA ALA A 13 39.23 -12.57 22.95
C ALA A 13 39.00 -12.94 21.46
N TYR A 14 39.42 -14.12 21.03
CA TYR A 14 39.21 -14.63 19.69
C TYR A 14 37.72 -14.84 19.39
N LEU A 15 36.94 -15.44 20.33
CA LEU A 15 35.49 -15.61 20.19
C LEU A 15 34.77 -14.27 20.13
N MET A 16 35.14 -13.31 20.96
CA MET A 16 34.57 -11.94 20.92
C MET A 16 34.89 -11.25 19.60
N PHE A 17 36.11 -11.40 19.09
CA PHE A 17 36.52 -10.84 17.80
C PHE A 17 35.81 -11.51 16.61
N ALA A 18 35.61 -12.83 16.66
CA ALA A 18 34.87 -13.56 15.64
C ALA A 18 33.40 -13.14 15.55
N ILE A 19 32.75 -12.83 16.70
CA ILE A 19 31.37 -12.30 16.74
C ILE A 19 31.30 -10.90 16.13
N LEU A 20 32.34 -10.08 16.29
CA LEU A 20 32.40 -8.72 15.72
C LEU A 20 32.63 -8.68 14.20
N ILE A 21 33.20 -9.74 13.62
CA ILE A 21 33.57 -9.82 12.18
C ILE A 21 32.49 -10.53 11.35
N VAL A 22 31.61 -11.31 11.99
CA VAL A 22 30.47 -11.88 11.24
C VAL A 22 29.54 -10.74 10.86
N PRO A 23 29.50 -10.29 9.58
CA PRO A 23 28.46 -9.37 9.17
C PRO A 23 27.15 -10.14 9.34
N ILE A 24 26.35 -9.74 10.32
CA ILE A 24 24.96 -10.14 10.37
C ILE A 24 24.34 -9.44 9.15
N ALA A 25 24.46 -10.06 8.00
CA ALA A 25 23.61 -9.76 6.88
C ALA A 25 22.19 -10.10 7.34
N ALA A 26 21.56 -9.16 8.02
CA ALA A 26 20.16 -9.23 8.34
C ALA A 26 19.44 -9.21 7.00
N ILE A 27 19.24 -10.39 6.41
CA ILE A 27 18.32 -10.60 5.27
C ILE A 27 16.91 -10.50 5.86
N ALA A 28 16.59 -9.32 6.36
CA ALA A 28 15.26 -8.98 6.89
C ALA A 28 14.33 -8.41 5.81
N GLN A 29 14.68 -8.58 4.54
CA GLN A 29 13.80 -8.15 3.45
C GLN A 29 12.96 -9.34 2.98
N THR A 30 11.67 -9.32 3.37
CA THR A 30 10.68 -10.19 2.74
C THR A 30 10.67 -9.88 1.24
N GLN A 31 11.00 -10.86 0.40
CA GLN A 31 10.90 -10.69 -1.04
C GLN A 31 9.43 -10.54 -1.43
N VAL A 32 9.07 -9.33 -1.82
CA VAL A 32 7.75 -9.07 -2.38
C VAL A 32 7.69 -9.66 -3.78
N THR A 33 6.67 -10.47 -4.04
CA THR A 33 6.42 -11.08 -5.35
C THR A 33 5.03 -10.72 -5.84
N MET A 34 4.89 -10.58 -7.17
CA MET A 34 3.57 -10.37 -7.77
C MET A 34 2.67 -11.58 -7.51
N PRO A 35 1.47 -11.39 -6.96
CA PRO A 35 0.54 -12.48 -6.77
C PRO A 35 0.05 -13.03 -8.13
N LYS A 36 -0.31 -14.33 -8.16
CA LYS A 36 -0.94 -14.93 -9.34
C LYS A 36 -2.24 -14.21 -9.67
N ASN A 37 -2.39 -13.81 -10.93
CA ASN A 37 -3.54 -13.04 -11.38
C ASN A 37 -3.98 -13.49 -12.79
N LYS A 38 -5.25 -13.83 -12.96
CA LYS A 38 -5.84 -14.22 -14.25
C LYS A 38 -6.31 -13.01 -15.06
N TYR A 39 -6.48 -11.85 -14.42
CA TYR A 39 -6.90 -10.62 -15.06
C TYR A 39 -5.72 -9.95 -15.76
N LYS A 40 -5.96 -9.36 -16.92
CA LYS A 40 -5.00 -8.52 -17.62
C LYS A 40 -4.94 -7.14 -16.97
N VAL A 41 -3.86 -6.39 -17.22
CA VAL A 41 -3.71 -5.01 -16.73
C VAL A 41 -4.87 -4.11 -17.18
N GLN A 42 -5.36 -4.29 -18.40
CA GLN A 42 -6.51 -3.57 -18.94
C GLN A 42 -7.81 -3.84 -18.18
N ASP A 43 -7.94 -5.04 -17.59
CA ASP A 43 -9.11 -5.37 -16.78
C ASP A 43 -9.11 -4.56 -15.49
N ASP A 44 -7.93 -4.38 -14.85
CA ASP A 44 -7.81 -3.49 -13.67
C ASP A 44 -8.24 -2.07 -14.01
N ILE A 45 -7.77 -1.52 -15.13
CA ILE A 45 -8.11 -0.16 -15.57
C ILE A 45 -9.61 -0.03 -15.78
N LYS A 46 -10.22 -0.99 -16.48
CA LYS A 46 -11.66 -0.99 -16.74
C LYS A 46 -12.48 -1.08 -15.46
N ILE A 47 -12.14 -2.04 -14.58
CA ILE A 47 -12.84 -2.26 -13.31
C ILE A 47 -12.70 -1.02 -12.42
N GLY A 48 -11.48 -0.47 -12.32
CA GLY A 48 -11.23 0.71 -11.50
C GLY A 48 -11.94 1.96 -12.02
N SER A 49 -12.00 2.16 -13.34
CA SER A 49 -12.75 3.28 -13.92
C SER A 49 -14.27 3.19 -13.65
N GLN A 50 -14.83 1.98 -13.75
CA GLN A 50 -16.24 1.75 -13.41
C GLN A 50 -16.49 1.96 -11.91
N ALA A 51 -15.62 1.43 -11.05
CA ALA A 51 -15.70 1.63 -9.61
C ALA A 51 -15.55 3.10 -9.23
N ALA A 52 -14.64 3.84 -9.86
CA ALA A 52 -14.47 5.28 -9.64
C ALA A 52 -15.77 6.06 -9.93
N THR A 53 -16.46 5.70 -11.01
CA THR A 53 -17.76 6.31 -11.35
C THR A 53 -18.79 6.06 -10.24
N GLU A 54 -18.83 4.86 -9.68
CA GLU A 54 -19.77 4.54 -8.59
C GLU A 54 -19.37 5.21 -7.28
N VAL A 55 -18.08 5.28 -6.94
CA VAL A 55 -17.56 6.02 -5.78
C VAL A 55 -18.03 7.48 -5.85
N GLU A 56 -17.83 8.13 -7.00
CA GLU A 56 -18.15 9.55 -7.17
C GLU A 56 -19.66 9.87 -7.17
N LYS A 57 -20.50 8.85 -7.36
CA LYS A 57 -21.95 8.97 -7.16
C LYS A 57 -22.37 8.80 -5.70
N GLN A 58 -21.69 7.92 -4.97
CA GLN A 58 -22.08 7.53 -3.62
C GLN A 58 -21.42 8.37 -2.53
N PHE A 59 -20.22 8.87 -2.79
CA PHE A 59 -19.44 9.63 -1.81
C PHE A 59 -19.34 11.11 -2.21
N PRO A 60 -19.53 12.03 -1.26
CA PRO A 60 -19.41 13.46 -1.52
C PRO A 60 -17.93 13.83 -1.76
N ILE A 61 -17.57 14.14 -2.98
CA ILE A 61 -16.22 14.60 -3.33
C ILE A 61 -16.00 16.00 -2.76
N LEU A 62 -14.95 16.20 -1.99
CA LEU A 62 -14.60 17.49 -1.41
C LEU A 62 -13.90 18.36 -2.47
N SER A 63 -14.48 19.50 -2.75
CA SER A 63 -13.94 20.51 -3.67
C SER A 63 -13.09 21.51 -2.89
N ASP A 64 -11.88 21.10 -2.49
CA ASP A 64 -10.85 21.95 -1.89
C ASP A 64 -9.59 21.86 -2.75
N ALA A 65 -9.28 22.92 -3.47
CA ALA A 65 -8.18 22.93 -4.42
C ALA A 65 -6.79 22.83 -3.74
N ASP A 66 -6.63 23.38 -2.54
CA ASP A 66 -5.35 23.37 -1.83
C ASP A 66 -5.10 21.98 -1.24
N ALA A 67 -6.10 21.42 -0.57
CA ALA A 67 -6.01 20.08 -0.02
C ALA A 67 -5.86 19.02 -1.12
N THR A 68 -6.57 19.18 -2.24
CA THR A 68 -6.44 18.29 -3.41
C THR A 68 -5.01 18.33 -3.96
N ARG A 69 -4.47 19.52 -4.24
CA ARG A 69 -3.08 19.65 -4.70
C ARG A 69 -2.05 19.10 -3.71
N TYR A 70 -2.35 19.17 -2.43
CA TYR A 70 -1.48 18.61 -1.40
C TYR A 70 -1.42 17.08 -1.51
N ILE A 71 -2.56 16.39 -1.51
CA ILE A 71 -2.59 14.92 -1.63
C ILE A 71 -2.06 14.43 -2.99
N GLU A 72 -2.32 15.15 -4.07
CA GLU A 72 -1.78 14.85 -5.40
C GLU A 72 -0.25 14.91 -5.40
N ARG A 73 0.34 15.93 -4.77
CA ARG A 73 1.79 16.06 -4.67
C ARG A 73 2.43 14.94 -3.84
N VAL A 74 1.82 14.59 -2.70
CA VAL A 74 2.29 13.47 -1.87
C VAL A 74 2.15 12.16 -2.64
N GLY A 75 0.98 11.91 -3.23
CA GLY A 75 0.71 10.71 -4.01
C GLY A 75 1.64 10.54 -5.22
N ALA A 76 1.89 11.61 -5.97
CA ALA A 76 2.83 11.59 -7.09
C ALA A 76 4.25 11.18 -6.65
N ARG A 77 4.73 11.69 -5.52
CA ARG A 77 6.02 11.28 -4.94
C ARG A 77 6.04 9.79 -4.59
N LEU A 78 4.97 9.27 -3.98
CA LEU A 78 4.86 7.86 -3.63
C LEU A 78 4.81 6.96 -4.87
N VAL A 79 4.08 7.36 -5.91
CA VAL A 79 4.01 6.63 -7.20
C VAL A 79 5.40 6.54 -7.86
N THR A 80 6.22 7.58 -7.78
CA THR A 80 7.59 7.52 -8.31
C THR A 80 8.49 6.55 -7.55
N ALA A 81 8.17 6.27 -6.27
CA ALA A 81 8.91 5.32 -5.44
C ALA A 81 8.52 3.85 -5.68
N ILE A 82 7.48 3.56 -6.48
CA ILE A 82 7.12 2.18 -6.83
C ILE A 82 8.31 1.51 -7.54
N PRO A 83 8.81 0.36 -7.03
CA PRO A 83 9.88 -0.38 -7.68
C PRO A 83 9.52 -0.74 -9.12
N THR A 84 10.49 -0.62 -10.02
CA THR A 84 10.27 -0.76 -11.49
C THR A 84 9.57 -2.08 -11.85
N GLN A 85 9.89 -3.19 -11.16
CA GLN A 85 9.30 -4.50 -11.39
C GLN A 85 7.79 -4.58 -11.07
N PHE A 86 7.25 -3.64 -10.27
CA PHE A 86 5.84 -3.57 -9.90
C PHE A 86 5.09 -2.42 -10.57
N ARG A 87 5.83 -1.57 -11.29
CA ARG A 87 5.26 -0.37 -11.92
C ARG A 87 4.48 -0.74 -13.17
N GLN A 88 3.18 -0.46 -13.17
CA GLN A 88 2.32 -0.56 -14.35
C GLN A 88 2.22 0.83 -14.98
N THR A 89 2.92 1.06 -16.11
CA THR A 89 2.98 2.37 -16.76
C THR A 89 1.66 2.85 -17.33
N SER A 90 0.71 1.94 -17.53
CA SER A 90 -0.64 2.23 -18.01
C SER A 90 -1.63 2.58 -16.92
N PHE A 91 -1.24 2.44 -15.63
CA PHE A 91 -2.09 2.83 -14.52
C PHE A 91 -2.13 4.35 -14.36
N ASP A 92 -3.33 4.89 -14.14
CA ASP A 92 -3.58 6.31 -13.98
C ASP A 92 -3.86 6.63 -12.50
N TYR A 93 -2.78 6.91 -11.75
CA TYR A 93 -2.87 7.26 -10.33
C TYR A 93 -3.43 8.68 -10.19
N ARG A 94 -4.68 8.77 -9.76
CA ARG A 94 -5.40 10.02 -9.48
C ARG A 94 -5.85 10.03 -8.04
N PHE A 95 -5.76 11.19 -7.40
CA PHE A 95 -6.06 11.36 -5.98
C PHE A 95 -7.23 12.32 -5.81
N LYS A 96 -8.28 11.89 -5.10
CA LYS A 96 -9.45 12.71 -4.79
C LYS A 96 -9.72 12.71 -3.30
N LEU A 97 -10.27 13.81 -2.80
CA LEU A 97 -10.75 13.93 -1.44
C LEU A 97 -12.22 13.56 -1.34
N VAL A 98 -12.57 12.81 -0.32
CA VAL A 98 -13.95 12.51 0.06
C VAL A 98 -14.29 13.31 1.32
N ASN A 99 -15.41 14.01 1.32
CA ASN A 99 -15.91 14.71 2.50
C ASN A 99 -16.59 13.75 3.49
N ALA A 100 -15.80 12.85 4.05
CA ALA A 100 -16.20 11.92 5.08
C ALA A 100 -15.30 12.10 6.30
N SER A 101 -15.87 11.92 7.50
CA SER A 101 -15.14 12.10 8.77
C SER A 101 -14.35 10.87 9.20
N ASP A 102 -14.58 9.73 8.56
CA ASP A 102 -13.89 8.48 8.87
C ASP A 102 -12.41 8.58 8.55
N ILE A 103 -11.58 7.98 9.41
CA ILE A 103 -10.12 7.87 9.20
C ILE A 103 -9.87 6.76 8.19
N ASN A 104 -10.01 7.08 6.90
CA ASN A 104 -9.90 6.09 5.84
C ASN A 104 -9.28 6.67 4.56
N ALA A 105 -8.63 5.79 3.80
CA ALA A 105 -8.24 5.99 2.41
C ALA A 105 -8.37 4.65 1.69
N PHE A 106 -8.67 4.66 0.41
CA PHE A 106 -8.76 3.45 -0.39
C PHE A 106 -8.37 3.70 -1.84
N ALA A 107 -7.84 2.68 -2.49
CA ALA A 107 -7.47 2.74 -3.89
C ALA A 107 -8.20 1.68 -4.72
N LEU A 108 -8.48 2.04 -5.97
CA LEU A 108 -9.15 1.19 -6.93
C LEU A 108 -8.14 0.57 -7.90
N PRO A 109 -8.44 -0.59 -8.49
CA PRO A 109 -7.62 -1.15 -9.55
C PRO A 109 -7.33 -0.13 -10.65
N GLY A 110 -6.11 -0.13 -11.18
CA GLY A 110 -5.75 0.79 -12.26
C GLY A 110 -5.38 2.21 -11.83
N GLY A 111 -5.46 2.57 -10.51
CA GLY A 111 -4.84 3.78 -10.00
C GLY A 111 -5.69 4.79 -9.24
N PRO A 112 -7.02 4.93 -9.48
CA PRO A 112 -7.81 5.94 -8.75
C PRO A 112 -7.74 5.71 -7.24
N MET A 113 -7.50 6.77 -6.46
CA MET A 113 -7.35 6.74 -5.02
C MET A 113 -8.18 7.84 -4.37
N TYR A 114 -8.80 7.51 -3.26
CA TYR A 114 -9.66 8.38 -2.48
C TYR A 114 -9.14 8.47 -1.05
N VAL A 115 -9.07 9.69 -0.54
CA VAL A 115 -8.64 9.99 0.84
C VAL A 115 -9.77 10.73 1.53
N ASN A 116 -10.23 10.21 2.66
CA ASN A 116 -11.26 10.86 3.44
C ASN A 116 -10.69 12.08 4.17
N ARG A 117 -11.51 13.11 4.34
CA ARG A 117 -11.18 14.30 5.11
C ARG A 117 -10.72 13.93 6.53
N GLY A 118 -11.41 13.00 7.19
CA GLY A 118 -11.06 12.53 8.52
C GLY A 118 -9.65 11.93 8.62
N MET A 119 -9.13 11.31 7.56
CA MET A 119 -7.75 10.82 7.50
C MET A 119 -6.74 11.96 7.59
N ILE A 120 -7.00 13.07 6.88
CA ILE A 120 -6.13 14.24 6.90
C ILE A 120 -6.19 14.94 8.26
N GLU A 121 -7.38 15.07 8.83
CA GLU A 121 -7.60 15.71 10.13
C GLU A 121 -6.98 14.92 11.29
N ALA A 122 -6.95 13.60 11.20
CA ALA A 122 -6.38 12.71 12.22
C ALA A 122 -4.85 12.58 12.11
N ALA A 123 -4.26 12.78 10.94
CA ALA A 123 -2.83 12.66 10.73
C ALA A 123 -2.07 13.78 11.46
N ARG A 124 -1.14 13.39 12.33
CA ARG A 124 -0.31 14.34 13.10
C ARG A 124 0.81 14.98 12.27
N ASN A 125 1.14 14.38 11.14
CA ASN A 125 2.16 14.84 10.21
C ASN A 125 1.98 14.19 8.83
N GLU A 126 2.66 14.73 7.81
CA GLU A 126 2.62 14.20 6.44
C GLU A 126 3.03 12.72 6.36
N GLY A 127 3.98 12.28 7.18
CA GLY A 127 4.48 10.90 7.14
C GLY A 127 3.41 9.87 7.51
N GLU A 128 2.52 10.17 8.44
CA GLU A 128 1.42 9.27 8.81
C GLU A 128 0.42 9.11 7.66
N MET A 129 0.00 10.20 7.05
CA MET A 129 -0.87 10.19 5.88
C MET A 129 -0.18 9.50 4.69
N ALA A 130 1.08 9.85 4.41
CA ALA A 130 1.86 9.25 3.34
C ALA A 130 2.05 7.74 3.53
N GLY A 131 2.18 7.26 4.76
CA GLY A 131 2.26 5.84 5.09
C GLY A 131 0.99 5.08 4.68
N VAL A 132 -0.19 5.62 5.00
CA VAL A 132 -1.47 5.04 4.57
C VAL A 132 -1.61 5.08 3.05
N MET A 133 -1.33 6.22 2.43
CA MET A 133 -1.38 6.34 0.97
C MET A 133 -0.41 5.36 0.27
N ALA A 134 0.80 5.18 0.80
CA ALA A 134 1.77 4.22 0.28
C ALA A 134 1.28 2.78 0.38
N HIS A 135 0.59 2.44 1.48
CA HIS A 135 -0.04 1.14 1.66
C HIS A 135 -1.07 0.87 0.57
N GLU A 136 -1.98 1.80 0.33
CA GLU A 136 -3.01 1.70 -0.71
C GLU A 136 -2.39 1.63 -2.12
N ILE A 137 -1.40 2.48 -2.41
CA ILE A 137 -0.66 2.44 -3.68
C ILE A 137 0.02 1.09 -3.90
N SER A 138 0.52 0.44 -2.84
CA SER A 138 1.11 -0.89 -2.94
C SER A 138 0.09 -1.96 -3.33
N HIS A 139 -1.14 -1.87 -2.84
CA HIS A 139 -2.24 -2.75 -3.25
C HIS A 139 -2.54 -2.62 -4.74
N VAL A 140 -2.51 -1.41 -5.29
CA VAL A 140 -2.69 -1.16 -6.72
C VAL A 140 -1.50 -1.71 -7.52
N ALA A 141 -0.28 -1.38 -7.14
CA ALA A 141 0.94 -1.80 -7.83
C ALA A 141 1.05 -3.32 -7.91
N LEU A 142 0.70 -4.03 -6.83
CA LEU A 142 0.68 -5.50 -6.74
C LEU A 142 -0.63 -6.12 -7.28
N ARG A 143 -1.58 -5.31 -7.72
CA ARG A 143 -2.85 -5.74 -8.31
C ARG A 143 -3.65 -6.67 -7.38
N HIS A 144 -3.66 -6.38 -6.07
CA HIS A 144 -4.21 -7.26 -5.05
C HIS A 144 -5.70 -7.53 -5.25
N ALA A 145 -6.50 -6.56 -5.68
CA ALA A 145 -7.95 -6.71 -5.87
C ALA A 145 -8.28 -7.81 -6.89
N THR A 146 -7.68 -7.75 -8.09
CA THR A 146 -7.91 -8.75 -9.14
C THR A 146 -7.21 -10.08 -8.85
N ALA A 147 -6.07 -10.06 -8.14
CA ALA A 147 -5.41 -11.28 -7.67
C ALA A 147 -6.27 -12.02 -6.62
N GLN A 148 -6.90 -11.29 -5.69
CA GLN A 148 -7.81 -11.86 -4.71
C GLN A 148 -9.03 -12.49 -5.38
N GLN A 149 -9.61 -11.82 -6.36
CA GLN A 149 -10.70 -12.34 -7.18
C GLN A 149 -10.28 -13.62 -7.94
N THR A 150 -9.04 -13.67 -8.40
CA THR A 150 -8.46 -14.87 -9.02
C THR A 150 -8.43 -16.06 -8.05
N LYS A 151 -8.05 -15.82 -6.78
CA LYS A 151 -8.01 -16.86 -5.73
C LYS A 151 -9.41 -17.37 -5.37
N GLN A 152 -10.40 -16.52 -5.36
CA GLN A 152 -11.79 -16.87 -5.03
C GLN A 152 -12.49 -17.66 -6.15
N GLY A 153 -11.84 -17.83 -7.31
CA GLY A 153 -12.37 -18.63 -8.42
C GLY A 153 -13.56 -18.00 -9.14
N SER A 154 -14.00 -16.83 -8.75
CA SER A 154 -15.13 -16.12 -9.32
C SER A 154 -14.68 -15.28 -10.52
N LEU A 155 -14.68 -15.87 -11.70
CA LEU A 155 -14.44 -15.19 -12.98
C LEU A 155 -15.67 -14.40 -13.47
N GLY A 156 -16.74 -14.33 -12.68
CA GLY A 156 -18.06 -14.13 -13.29
C GLY A 156 -18.69 -12.77 -13.15
N ASN A 157 -18.23 -11.84 -12.31
CA ASN A 157 -19.03 -10.62 -12.19
C ASN A 157 -18.20 -9.38 -11.80
N GLN A 158 -17.89 -8.54 -12.78
CA GLN A 158 -17.26 -7.23 -12.55
C GLN A 158 -18.09 -6.38 -11.58
N ILE A 159 -19.43 -6.48 -11.64
CA ILE A 159 -20.35 -5.79 -10.74
C ILE A 159 -20.16 -6.24 -9.29
N GLY A 160 -20.02 -7.57 -9.07
CA GLY A 160 -19.75 -8.11 -7.73
C GLY A 160 -18.39 -7.67 -7.17
N MET A 161 -17.38 -7.52 -8.03
CA MET A 161 -16.07 -7.02 -7.62
C MET A 161 -16.15 -5.53 -7.21
N ILE A 162 -16.84 -4.71 -7.98
CA ILE A 162 -17.08 -3.30 -7.64
C ILE A 162 -17.80 -3.21 -6.30
N GLY A 163 -18.85 -4.01 -6.11
CA GLY A 163 -19.59 -4.08 -4.84
C GLY A 163 -18.72 -4.48 -3.65
N MET A 164 -17.79 -5.43 -3.81
CA MET A 164 -16.84 -5.80 -2.76
C MET A 164 -15.82 -4.70 -2.45
N ILE A 165 -15.33 -4.01 -3.47
CA ILE A 165 -14.39 -2.88 -3.29
C ILE A 165 -15.08 -1.74 -2.53
N LEU A 166 -16.30 -1.38 -2.94
CA LEU A 166 -17.08 -0.32 -2.29
C LEU A 166 -17.50 -0.74 -0.88
N GLY A 167 -17.97 -1.99 -0.70
CA GLY A 167 -18.33 -2.53 0.61
C GLY A 167 -17.14 -2.59 1.54
N GLY A 168 -15.96 -2.96 1.04
CA GLY A 168 -14.71 -2.93 1.81
C GLY A 168 -14.31 -1.52 2.23
N ALA A 169 -14.48 -0.53 1.35
CA ALA A 169 -14.20 0.86 1.66
C ALA A 169 -15.14 1.42 2.74
N ILE A 170 -16.43 1.05 2.69
CA ILE A 170 -17.43 1.45 3.70
C ILE A 170 -17.14 0.78 5.05
N LEU A 171 -16.94 -0.54 5.07
CA LEU A 171 -16.69 -1.30 6.31
C LEU A 171 -15.36 -0.93 6.98
N ALA A 172 -14.34 -0.57 6.21
CA ALA A 172 -13.08 -0.10 6.76
C ALA A 172 -13.23 1.26 7.48
N GLY A 173 -14.15 2.11 7.03
CA GLY A 173 -14.49 3.36 7.70
C GLY A 173 -15.23 3.15 9.03
N GLU A 174 -16.14 2.16 9.11
CA GLU A 174 -16.91 1.87 10.32
C GLU A 174 -16.09 1.18 11.43
N ALA A 175 -15.03 0.47 11.09
CA ALA A 175 -14.17 -0.23 12.05
C ALA A 175 -13.22 0.69 12.85
N GLY A 176 -13.15 1.97 12.50
CA GLY A 176 -12.32 3.00 13.15
C GLY A 176 -13.10 4.01 14.01
N ALA A 177 -14.39 3.80 14.24
CA ALA A 177 -15.24 4.68 15.04
C ALA A 177 -15.35 4.19 16.50
#